data_7f7f5959eaceed3ea1ef794ecdb98a49
#
_entry.id   7f7f5959eaceed3ea1ef794ecdb98a49
#
_cell.length_a   1.000
_cell.length_b   1.000
_cell.length_c   1.000
_cell.angle_alpha   90.00
_cell.angle_beta   90.00
_cell.angle_gamma   90.00
#
_symmetry.space_group_name_H-M   'P 1'
#
loop_
_entity.id
_entity.type
_entity.pdbx_description
1 polymer ?
#
loop_
_entity_poly.entity_id
_entity_poly.type
_entity_poly.pdbx_seq_one_letter_code
_entity_poly.pdbx_strand_id
1 'polypeptide(L)'
;MTILNKEFYLYFNLESKEEVTTKSILSLTDLSADIIFDLLSIDDINESLLNCLEEINEYIISKGLCMVLLIKDVPSNLKLESLNILPTLIEAKDYLQLEQIQRDLGV
;
A
#
# COMPACT_ATOMS: atom_id res chain seq x y z
N MET A 1 -10.45 10.51 1.78
CA MET A 1 -9.11 9.89 1.97
C MET A 1 -8.29 10.75 2.92
N THR A 2 -7.67 10.13 3.90
CA THR A 2 -6.79 10.80 4.85
C THR A 2 -5.36 10.39 4.58
N ILE A 3 -4.45 11.36 4.49
CA ILE A 3 -3.04 11.10 4.25
C ILE A 3 -2.24 11.64 5.42
N LEU A 4 -1.48 10.76 6.08
CA LEU A 4 -0.64 11.14 7.22
C LEU A 4 0.82 10.86 6.91
N ASN A 5 1.67 11.84 7.18
CA ASN A 5 3.11 11.70 7.02
C ASN A 5 3.68 11.21 8.35
N LYS A 6 4.05 9.93 8.40
CA LYS A 6 4.63 9.31 9.58
C LYS A 6 6.16 9.34 9.52
N GLU A 7 6.82 8.93 10.59
CA GLU A 7 8.25 9.03 10.75
C GLU A 7 9.04 8.36 9.61
N PHE A 8 8.59 7.19 9.16
CA PHE A 8 9.32 6.45 8.13
C PHE A 8 8.42 5.91 7.01
N TYR A 9 7.17 6.37 6.92
CA TYR A 9 6.24 5.96 5.87
C TYR A 9 5.12 6.98 5.71
N LEU A 10 4.42 6.90 4.57
CA LEU A 10 3.18 7.63 4.34
C LEU A 10 2.01 6.70 4.57
N TYR A 11 1.03 7.15 5.33
CA TYR A 11 -0.17 6.38 5.65
C TYR A 11 -1.38 6.98 4.94
N PHE A 12 -2.03 6.15 4.12
CA PHE A 12 -3.22 6.54 3.37
C PHE A 12 -4.40 5.76 3.92
N ASN A 13 -5.37 6.43 4.52
CA ASN A 13 -6.62 5.81 4.93
C ASN A 13 -7.65 6.04 3.84
N LEU A 14 -8.13 4.95 3.23
CA LEU A 14 -9.10 4.99 2.15
C LEU A 14 -10.45 4.57 2.69
N GLU A 15 -11.47 5.42 2.53
CA GLU A 15 -12.81 5.18 3.04
C GLU A 15 -13.73 4.54 2.00
N SER A 16 -13.45 4.76 0.71
CA SER A 16 -14.21 4.15 -0.38
C SER A 16 -13.31 3.83 -1.55
N LYS A 17 -13.71 2.82 -2.33
CA LYS A 17 -12.94 2.39 -3.49
C LYS A 17 -12.89 3.43 -4.61
N GLU A 18 -13.85 4.35 -4.65
CA GLU A 18 -13.88 5.42 -5.64
C GLU A 18 -12.76 6.43 -5.45
N GLU A 19 -12.16 6.50 -4.28
CA GLU A 19 -11.03 7.38 -4.01
C GLU A 19 -9.75 6.88 -4.66
N VAL A 20 -9.69 5.60 -5.02
CA VAL A 20 -8.48 4.97 -5.50
C VAL A 20 -8.44 4.97 -7.02
N THR A 21 -7.70 5.92 -7.58
CA THR A 21 -7.31 5.84 -8.98
C THR A 21 -5.80 6.01 -9.03
N THR A 22 -5.16 5.32 -9.96
CA THR A 22 -3.71 5.40 -10.10
C THR A 22 -3.26 6.84 -10.26
N LYS A 23 -3.95 7.57 -11.11
CA LYS A 23 -3.60 8.96 -11.40
C LYS A 23 -3.74 9.86 -10.17
N SER A 24 -4.82 9.71 -9.40
CA SER A 24 -5.04 10.58 -8.25
C SER A 24 -4.03 10.32 -7.13
N ILE A 25 -3.67 9.06 -6.91
CA ILE A 25 -2.68 8.72 -5.89
C ILE A 25 -1.30 9.24 -6.28
N LEU A 26 -0.87 8.98 -7.52
CA LEU A 26 0.46 9.38 -7.98
C LEU A 26 0.62 10.90 -8.07
N SER A 27 -0.47 11.63 -8.28
CA SER A 27 -0.42 13.10 -8.33
C SER A 27 -0.39 13.75 -6.96
N LEU A 28 -0.82 13.04 -5.91
CA LEU A 28 -0.90 13.58 -4.56
C LEU A 28 0.39 13.42 -3.77
N THR A 29 1.31 12.58 -4.22
CA THR A 29 2.48 12.24 -3.41
C THR A 29 3.77 12.51 -4.15
N ASP A 30 4.76 12.94 -3.39
CA ASP A 30 6.14 13.07 -3.80
C ASP A 30 6.89 11.78 -3.46
N LEU A 31 6.33 10.67 -3.63
CA LEU A 31 6.79 9.30 -3.39
C LEU A 31 8.26 9.18 -2.94
N SER A 32 8.58 9.79 -1.82
CA SER A 32 9.92 9.76 -1.25
C SER A 32 10.01 8.81 -0.04
N ALA A 33 8.93 8.10 0.28
CA ALA A 33 8.85 7.21 1.42
C ALA A 33 8.02 5.97 1.09
N ASP A 34 8.21 4.91 1.88
CA ASP A 34 7.34 3.74 1.79
C ASP A 34 5.90 4.10 2.11
N ILE A 35 4.95 3.31 1.65
CA ILE A 35 3.53 3.63 1.73
C ILE A 35 2.74 2.49 2.36
N ILE A 36 1.81 2.86 3.25
CA ILE A 36 0.79 1.95 3.75
C ILE A 36 -0.57 2.46 3.27
N PHE A 37 -1.31 1.62 2.54
CA PHE A 37 -2.70 1.88 2.19
C PHE A 37 -3.60 1.11 3.14
N ASP A 38 -4.38 1.82 3.94
CA ASP A 38 -5.34 1.21 4.85
C ASP A 38 -6.69 1.09 4.14
N LEU A 39 -7.06 -0.14 3.82
CA LEU A 39 -8.31 -0.47 3.14
C LEU A 39 -9.29 -1.15 4.09
N LEU A 40 -9.05 -1.09 5.40
CA LEU A 40 -9.87 -1.79 6.39
C LEU A 40 -11.32 -1.28 6.43
N SER A 41 -11.54 -0.04 6.00
CA SER A 41 -12.89 0.54 5.94
C SER A 41 -13.64 0.24 4.64
N ILE A 42 -13.00 -0.43 3.69
CA ILE A 42 -13.62 -0.77 2.41
C ILE A 42 -14.17 -2.18 2.47
N ASP A 43 -15.49 -2.32 2.33
CA ASP A 43 -16.16 -3.61 2.43
C ASP A 43 -16.06 -4.46 1.16
N ASP A 44 -16.01 -3.81 0.00
CA ASP A 44 -16.03 -4.50 -1.29
C ASP A 44 -14.69 -4.36 -2.00
N ILE A 45 -13.79 -5.27 -1.69
CA ILE A 45 -12.49 -5.35 -2.37
C ILE A 45 -12.71 -6.16 -3.65
N ASN A 46 -12.67 -5.49 -4.78
CA ASN A 46 -12.90 -6.14 -6.08
C ASN A 46 -11.64 -6.13 -6.94
N GLU A 47 -11.73 -6.84 -8.07
CA GLU A 47 -10.60 -6.98 -8.99
C GLU A 47 -10.16 -5.64 -9.57
N SER A 48 -11.11 -4.76 -9.88
CA SER A 48 -10.80 -3.45 -10.44
C SER A 48 -9.96 -2.62 -9.47
N LEU A 49 -10.31 -2.63 -8.19
CA LEU A 49 -9.55 -1.94 -7.15
C LEU A 49 -8.14 -2.52 -7.04
N LEU A 50 -8.03 -3.84 -7.03
CA LEU A 50 -6.73 -4.50 -6.90
C LEU A 50 -5.83 -4.26 -8.12
N ASN A 51 -6.40 -4.22 -9.32
CA ASN A 51 -5.63 -3.89 -10.52
C ASN A 51 -5.06 -2.48 -10.43
N CYS A 52 -5.83 -1.53 -9.94
CA CYS A 52 -5.35 -0.17 -9.73
C CYS A 52 -4.21 -0.14 -8.71
N LEU A 53 -4.34 -0.89 -7.62
CA LEU A 53 -3.30 -0.95 -6.60
C LEU A 53 -2.03 -1.65 -7.11
N GLU A 54 -2.17 -2.63 -7.99
CA GLU A 54 -1.01 -3.25 -8.61
C GLU A 54 -0.23 -2.27 -9.48
N GLU A 55 -0.92 -1.43 -10.24
CA GLU A 55 -0.26 -0.38 -11.02
C GLU A 55 0.50 0.59 -10.13
N ILE A 56 -0.10 1.00 -9.02
CA ILE A 56 0.54 1.87 -8.06
C ILE A 56 1.77 1.18 -7.47
N ASN A 57 1.64 -0.09 -7.12
CA ASN A 57 2.73 -0.86 -6.54
C ASN A 57 3.93 -0.96 -7.49
N GLU A 58 3.68 -1.20 -8.78
CA GLU A 58 4.76 -1.27 -9.78
C GLU A 58 5.52 0.06 -9.84
N TYR A 59 4.80 1.17 -9.80
CA TYR A 59 5.42 2.48 -9.81
C TYR A 59 6.26 2.70 -8.55
N ILE A 60 5.74 2.34 -7.39
CA ILE A 60 6.43 2.49 -6.11
C ILE A 60 7.71 1.65 -6.07
N ILE A 61 7.63 0.42 -6.54
CA ILE A 61 8.79 -0.47 -6.63
C ILE A 61 9.84 0.12 -7.58
N SER A 62 9.42 0.73 -8.68
CA SER A 62 10.34 1.35 -9.62
C SER A 62 11.13 2.50 -9.02
N LYS A 63 10.64 3.08 -7.93
CA LYS A 63 11.33 4.14 -7.18
C LYS A 63 12.19 3.60 -6.04
N GLY A 64 12.31 2.28 -5.91
CA GLY A 64 13.06 1.66 -4.82
C GLY A 64 12.34 1.69 -3.49
N LEU A 65 11.02 1.87 -3.51
CA LEU A 65 10.19 1.96 -2.31
C LEU A 65 9.28 0.75 -2.19
N CYS A 66 8.60 0.62 -1.06
CA CYS A 66 7.75 -0.51 -0.74
C CYS A 66 6.34 -0.02 -0.39
N MET A 67 5.33 -0.80 -0.78
CA MET A 67 3.92 -0.53 -0.47
C MET A 67 3.31 -1.72 0.23
N VAL A 68 2.54 -1.46 1.29
CA VAL A 68 1.79 -2.48 2.02
C VAL A 68 0.32 -2.11 2.03
N LEU A 69 -0.55 -3.10 1.82
CA LEU A 69 -2.00 -2.93 1.91
C LEU A 69 -2.51 -3.55 3.20
N LEU A 70 -3.37 -2.84 3.92
CA LEU A 70 -4.07 -3.39 5.07
C LEU A 70 -5.43 -3.87 4.61
N ILE A 71 -5.61 -5.18 4.57
CA ILE A 71 -6.87 -5.84 4.21
C ILE A 71 -7.08 -6.98 5.19
N LYS A 72 -8.23 -6.99 5.86
CA LYS A 72 -8.52 -7.99 6.87
C LYS A 72 -8.91 -9.33 6.25
N ASP A 73 -9.83 -9.30 5.29
CA ASP A 73 -10.36 -10.50 4.64
C ASP A 73 -10.18 -10.38 3.14
N VAL A 74 -9.26 -11.18 2.61
CA VAL A 74 -8.96 -11.17 1.18
C VAL A 74 -9.85 -12.19 0.48
N PRO A 75 -10.60 -11.79 -0.58
CA PRO A 75 -11.37 -12.76 -1.35
C PRO A 75 -10.46 -13.84 -1.95
N SER A 76 -10.79 -15.10 -1.72
CA SER A 76 -9.96 -16.24 -2.11
C SER A 76 -9.85 -16.43 -3.62
N ASN A 77 -10.78 -15.84 -4.38
CA ASN A 77 -10.78 -15.93 -5.84
C ASN A 77 -9.91 -14.88 -6.52
N LEU A 78 -9.27 -14.01 -5.77
CA LEU A 78 -8.41 -12.96 -6.32
C LEU A 78 -6.94 -13.35 -6.21
N LYS A 79 -6.18 -13.03 -7.24
CA LYS A 79 -4.74 -13.29 -7.26
C LYS A 79 -4.00 -12.05 -6.75
N LEU A 80 -3.26 -12.21 -5.66
CA LEU A 80 -2.63 -11.10 -4.96
C LEU A 80 -1.13 -11.31 -4.75
N GLU A 81 -0.51 -12.13 -5.58
CA GLU A 81 0.90 -12.53 -5.41
C GLU A 81 1.88 -11.36 -5.51
N SER A 82 1.53 -10.33 -6.26
CA SER A 82 2.41 -9.18 -6.44
C SER A 82 2.25 -8.11 -5.36
N LEU A 83 1.28 -8.26 -4.47
CA LEU A 83 0.97 -7.25 -3.45
C LEU A 83 1.33 -7.75 -2.06
N ASN A 84 1.86 -6.84 -1.23
CA ASN A 84 2.13 -7.12 0.18
C ASN A 84 0.87 -6.78 0.99
N ILE A 85 0.17 -7.80 1.48
CA ILE A 85 -1.08 -7.62 2.18
C ILE A 85 -0.95 -8.14 3.60
N LEU A 86 -1.28 -7.29 4.58
CA LEU A 86 -1.22 -7.62 5.99
C LEU A 86 -2.51 -7.16 6.67
N PRO A 87 -2.96 -7.84 7.72
CA PRO A 87 -4.25 -7.54 8.34
C PRO A 87 -4.21 -6.42 9.37
N THR A 88 -3.03 -6.04 9.88
CA THR A 88 -2.94 -5.01 10.92
C THR A 88 -1.85 -4.00 10.61
N LEU A 89 -2.02 -2.79 11.17
CA LEU A 89 -1.03 -1.73 11.05
C LEU A 89 0.30 -2.11 11.71
N ILE A 90 0.25 -2.80 12.83
CA ILE A 90 1.47 -3.22 13.55
C ILE A 90 2.32 -4.13 12.67
N GLU A 91 1.70 -5.12 12.02
CA GLU A 91 2.41 -6.02 11.12
C GLU A 91 2.97 -5.28 9.91
N ALA A 92 2.21 -4.31 9.37
CA ALA A 92 2.66 -3.51 8.24
C ALA A 92 3.89 -2.67 8.60
N LYS A 93 3.90 -2.06 9.76
CA LYS A 93 5.03 -1.26 10.22
C LYS A 93 6.27 -2.13 10.42
N ASP A 94 6.12 -3.30 11.01
CA ASP A 94 7.22 -4.24 11.19
C ASP A 94 7.80 -4.69 9.84
N TYR A 95 6.93 -4.99 8.89
CA TYR A 95 7.34 -5.37 7.55
C TYR A 95 8.18 -4.26 6.88
N LEU A 96 7.70 -3.01 6.95
CA LEU A 96 8.42 -1.89 6.34
C LEU A 96 9.75 -1.63 7.02
N GLN A 97 9.84 -1.80 8.33
CA GLN A 97 11.10 -1.62 9.04
C GLN A 97 12.14 -2.66 8.59
N LEU A 98 11.73 -3.91 8.42
CA LEU A 98 12.62 -4.95 7.91
C LEU A 98 13.09 -4.64 6.50
N GLU A 99 12.19 -4.17 5.64
CA GLU A 99 12.56 -3.79 4.28
C GLU A 99 13.58 -2.66 4.26
N GLN A 100 13.41 -1.67 5.13
CA GLN A 100 14.33 -0.55 5.22
C GLN A 100 15.71 -0.97 5.73
N ILE A 101 15.73 -1.87 6.71
CA ILE A 101 16.99 -2.41 7.22
C ILE A 101 17.73 -3.16 6.12
N GLN A 102 17.05 -3.98 5.34
CA GLN A 102 17.64 -4.72 4.24
C GLN A 102 18.21 -3.79 3.17
N ARG A 103 17.48 -2.72 2.84
CA ARG A 103 17.96 -1.72 1.88
C ARG A 103 19.21 -1.01 2.38
N ASP A 104 19.25 -0.66 3.66
CA ASP A 104 20.39 0.02 4.26
C ASP A 104 21.64 -0.88 4.28
N LEU A 105 21.44 -2.21 4.38
CA LEU A 105 22.52 -3.17 4.33
C LEU A 105 22.95 -3.52 2.89
N GLY A 106 22.27 -2.98 1.90
CA GLY A 106 22.58 -3.25 0.50
C GLY A 106 22.18 -4.64 0.04
N VAL A 107 21.20 -5.24 0.70
CA VAL A 107 20.75 -6.62 0.43
C VAL A 107 19.48 -6.64 -0.43
#